data_ef9ab8f8b6e025a575a9a0acb0d612bb
#
_entry.id   ef9ab8f8b6e025a575a9a0acb0d612bb
#
_cell.length_a   1.000
_cell.length_b   1.000
_cell.length_c   1.000
_cell.angle_alpha   90.00
_cell.angle_beta   90.00
_cell.angle_gamma   90.00
#
_symmetry.space_group_name_H-M   'P 1'
#
loop_
_entity.id
_entity.type
_entity.pdbx_description
1 polymer ?
#
loop_
_entity_poly.entity_id
_entity_poly.type
_entity_poly.pdbx_seq_one_letter_code
_entity_poly.pdbx_strand_id
1 'polypeptide(L)'
;MNRAKSRYCAVAYRATVPYLREQSSSTSFTLCTGSQGDIGARAAPAISQGPLFSLSNVACRDNETTNLRFNEVYLACRVEVDSSAETTGALKASDFAKVHTELLSRPDIKSSRFTVATQNDLTDLKHKKRITY
;
A
#
# COMPACT_ATOMS: atom_id res chain seq x y z
N MET A 1 18.65 -7.26 6.05
CA MET A 1 17.24 -7.50 6.41
C MET A 1 16.19 -6.94 5.40
N ASN A 2 16.54 -6.07 4.48
CA ASN A 2 15.56 -5.41 3.58
C ASN A 2 15.33 -6.06 2.21
N ARG A 3 16.18 -6.98 1.75
CA ARG A 3 15.91 -7.79 0.54
C ARG A 3 14.71 -8.72 0.69
N ALA A 4 14.35 -9.03 1.93
CA ALA A 4 13.25 -9.92 2.25
C ALA A 4 11.87 -9.28 1.93
N LYS A 5 11.66 -7.98 2.21
CA LYS A 5 10.34 -7.35 2.11
C LYS A 5 9.76 -7.38 0.69
N SER A 6 10.50 -6.94 -0.32
CA SER A 6 10.01 -6.95 -1.71
C SER A 6 9.75 -8.36 -2.21
N ARG A 7 10.62 -9.31 -1.86
CA ARG A 7 10.45 -10.73 -2.20
C ARG A 7 9.19 -11.32 -1.55
N TYR A 8 8.97 -11.07 -0.26
CA TYR A 8 7.77 -11.56 0.44
C TYR A 8 6.49 -10.96 -0.12
N CYS A 9 6.46 -9.66 -0.43
CA CYS A 9 5.30 -9.05 -1.05
C CYS A 9 4.99 -9.63 -2.43
N ALA A 10 6.00 -9.88 -3.26
CA ALA A 10 5.82 -10.49 -4.57
C ALA A 10 5.33 -11.95 -4.46
N VAL A 11 5.88 -12.72 -3.53
CA VAL A 11 5.42 -14.10 -3.25
C VAL A 11 3.99 -14.10 -2.73
N ALA A 12 3.66 -13.24 -1.78
CA ALA A 12 2.30 -13.12 -1.26
C ALA A 12 1.31 -12.76 -2.36
N TYR A 13 1.64 -11.77 -3.21
CA TYR A 13 0.83 -11.39 -4.36
C TYR A 13 0.60 -12.59 -5.29
N ARG A 14 1.68 -13.26 -5.71
CA ARG A 14 1.61 -14.43 -6.60
C ARG A 14 0.77 -15.57 -6.02
N ALA A 15 0.87 -15.81 -4.73
CA ALA A 15 0.18 -16.93 -4.06
C ALA A 15 -1.31 -16.64 -3.84
N THR A 16 -1.69 -15.39 -3.59
CA THR A 16 -3.06 -15.04 -3.19
C THR A 16 -3.95 -14.57 -4.34
N VAL A 17 -3.38 -13.94 -5.37
CA VAL A 17 -4.15 -13.36 -6.48
C VAL A 17 -5.00 -14.37 -7.24
N PRO A 18 -4.53 -15.57 -7.61
CA PRO A 18 -5.38 -16.57 -8.27
C PRO A 18 -6.64 -16.86 -7.45
N TYR A 19 -6.48 -17.15 -6.17
CA TYR A 19 -7.60 -17.42 -5.25
C TYR A 19 -8.57 -16.22 -5.16
N LEU A 20 -8.05 -14.98 -5.06
CA LEU A 20 -8.90 -13.79 -4.98
C LEU A 20 -9.69 -13.54 -6.27
N ARG A 21 -9.10 -13.87 -7.43
CA ARG A 21 -9.77 -13.73 -8.72
C ARG A 21 -10.88 -14.77 -8.96
N GLU A 22 -10.78 -15.94 -8.34
CA GLU A 22 -11.77 -17.02 -8.43
C GLU A 22 -13.03 -16.74 -7.60
N GLN A 23 -13.00 -15.74 -6.71
CA GLN A 23 -14.18 -15.41 -5.91
C GLN A 23 -15.26 -14.76 -6.77
N SER A 24 -16.53 -15.05 -6.45
CA SER A 24 -17.70 -14.49 -7.15
C SER A 24 -17.98 -13.02 -6.82
N SER A 25 -17.41 -12.51 -5.73
CA SER A 25 -17.58 -11.14 -5.27
C SER A 25 -16.31 -10.31 -5.49
N SER A 26 -16.42 -8.99 -5.33
CA SER A 26 -15.26 -8.10 -5.33
C SER A 26 -14.30 -8.43 -4.19
N THR A 27 -13.04 -8.61 -4.52
CA THR A 27 -11.96 -8.88 -3.58
C THR A 27 -10.97 -7.72 -3.53
N SER A 28 -10.12 -7.68 -2.52
CA SER A 28 -9.15 -6.59 -2.35
C SER A 28 -7.76 -7.11 -1.99
N PHE A 29 -6.75 -6.51 -2.60
CA PHE A 29 -5.35 -6.67 -2.21
C PHE A 29 -4.72 -5.29 -2.03
N THR A 30 -4.22 -4.99 -0.85
CA THR A 30 -3.57 -3.72 -0.54
C THR A 30 -2.08 -3.93 -0.29
N LEU A 31 -1.25 -3.21 -1.04
CA LEU A 31 0.20 -3.20 -0.88
C LEU A 31 0.63 -1.94 -0.16
N CYS A 32 1.32 -2.08 0.97
CA CYS A 32 1.93 -0.94 1.66
C CYS A 32 3.36 -0.74 1.17
N THR A 33 3.64 0.45 0.62
CA THR A 33 4.96 0.91 0.19
C THR A 33 5.44 2.08 1.04
N GLY A 34 6.69 2.48 0.88
CA GLY A 34 7.27 3.59 1.66
C GLY A 34 8.05 4.58 0.79
N SER A 35 8.05 5.83 1.21
CA SER A 35 8.69 6.96 0.52
C SER A 35 10.20 6.82 0.33
N GLN A 36 10.86 5.93 1.06
CA GLN A 36 12.31 5.73 0.92
C GLN A 36 12.72 5.29 -0.49
N GLY A 37 11.81 4.66 -1.25
CA GLY A 37 12.05 4.31 -2.65
C GLY A 37 12.22 5.52 -3.57
N ASP A 38 11.56 6.63 -3.25
CA ASP A 38 11.67 7.89 -4.00
C ASP A 38 12.74 8.82 -3.39
N ILE A 39 12.83 8.89 -2.07
CA ILE A 39 13.73 9.80 -1.36
C ILE A 39 15.19 9.34 -1.44
N GLY A 40 15.44 8.02 -1.36
CA GLY A 40 16.78 7.47 -1.44
C GLY A 40 17.71 7.77 -0.25
N ALA A 41 17.17 8.27 0.87
CA ALA A 41 17.97 8.70 2.02
C ALA A 41 18.72 7.55 2.71
N ARG A 42 18.24 6.33 2.57
CA ARG A 42 18.86 5.11 3.10
C ARG A 42 18.87 4.04 2.02
N ALA A 43 20.05 3.62 1.57
CA ALA A 43 20.24 2.73 0.43
C ALA A 43 19.42 1.42 0.53
N ALA A 44 19.51 0.70 1.63
CA ALA A 44 18.84 -0.59 1.77
C ALA A 44 17.30 -0.49 1.75
N PRO A 45 16.64 0.42 2.53
CA PRO A 45 15.21 0.68 2.37
C PRO A 45 14.83 1.15 0.96
N ALA A 46 15.60 2.08 0.36
CA ALA A 46 15.31 2.61 -0.96
C ALA A 46 15.30 1.51 -2.03
N ILE A 47 16.34 0.71 -2.08
CA ILE A 47 16.46 -0.41 -3.03
C ILE A 47 15.33 -1.44 -2.84
N SER A 48 14.89 -1.68 -1.60
CA SER A 48 13.81 -2.64 -1.34
C SER A 48 12.41 -2.10 -1.71
N GLN A 49 12.20 -0.79 -1.75
CA GLN A 49 10.93 -0.18 -2.11
C GLN A 49 10.73 -0.07 -3.63
N GLY A 50 11.79 0.18 -4.40
CA GLY A 50 11.70 0.32 -5.86
C GLY A 50 10.96 -0.83 -6.55
N PRO A 51 11.31 -2.10 -6.30
CA PRO A 51 10.57 -3.25 -6.85
C PRO A 51 9.10 -3.29 -6.45
N LEU A 52 8.73 -2.76 -5.28
CA LEU A 52 7.33 -2.70 -4.85
C LEU A 52 6.52 -1.68 -5.67
N PHE A 53 7.13 -0.58 -6.09
CA PHE A 53 6.48 0.37 -7.00
C PHE A 53 6.21 -0.26 -8.37
N SER A 54 7.19 -1.02 -8.89
CA SER A 54 7.01 -1.78 -10.13
C SER A 54 5.93 -2.84 -9.99
N LEU A 55 5.94 -3.60 -8.89
CA LEU A 55 4.89 -4.57 -8.59
C LEU A 55 3.50 -3.91 -8.53
N SER A 56 3.39 -2.76 -7.88
CA SER A 56 2.14 -1.99 -7.81
C SER A 56 1.63 -1.61 -9.20
N ASN A 57 2.52 -1.13 -10.08
CA ASN A 57 2.14 -0.77 -11.45
C ASN A 57 1.64 -1.97 -12.25
N VAL A 58 2.35 -3.10 -12.19
CA VAL A 58 1.95 -4.35 -12.86
C VAL A 58 0.63 -4.84 -12.29
N ALA A 59 0.51 -4.93 -10.97
CA ALA A 59 -0.70 -5.42 -10.30
C ALA A 59 -1.94 -4.57 -10.61
N CYS A 60 -1.79 -3.25 -10.68
CA CYS A 60 -2.88 -2.36 -11.10
C CYS A 60 -3.36 -2.68 -12.52
N ARG A 61 -2.44 -2.87 -13.48
CA ARG A 61 -2.77 -3.18 -14.88
C ARG A 61 -3.40 -4.57 -15.01
N ASP A 62 -2.78 -5.58 -14.41
CA ASP A 62 -3.22 -6.97 -14.52
C ASP A 62 -4.60 -7.22 -13.91
N ASN A 63 -5.01 -6.38 -12.97
CA ASN A 63 -6.29 -6.52 -12.29
C ASN A 63 -7.36 -5.53 -12.75
N GLU A 64 -7.08 -4.64 -13.69
CA GLU A 64 -8.01 -3.57 -14.08
C GLU A 64 -9.39 -4.10 -14.48
N THR A 65 -9.44 -5.22 -15.19
CA THR A 65 -10.68 -5.83 -15.69
C THR A 65 -11.17 -7.01 -14.86
N THR A 66 -10.54 -7.31 -13.73
CA THR A 66 -10.91 -8.44 -12.86
C THR A 66 -11.79 -8.00 -11.69
N ASN A 67 -12.29 -8.95 -10.89
CA ASN A 67 -12.98 -8.67 -9.62
C ASN A 67 -12.05 -8.19 -8.50
N LEU A 68 -10.72 -8.30 -8.69
CA LEU A 68 -9.74 -7.92 -7.68
C LEU A 68 -9.44 -6.40 -7.74
N ARG A 69 -9.70 -5.71 -6.64
CA ARG A 69 -9.29 -4.33 -6.42
C ARG A 69 -7.88 -4.30 -5.84
N PHE A 70 -6.90 -4.02 -6.66
CA PHE A 70 -5.54 -3.77 -6.18
C PHE A 70 -5.35 -2.29 -5.89
N ASN A 71 -4.86 -1.95 -4.70
CA ASN A 71 -4.52 -0.59 -4.31
C ASN A 71 -3.18 -0.54 -3.58
N GLU A 72 -2.52 0.59 -3.65
CA GLU A 72 -1.25 0.88 -2.97
C GLU A 72 -1.45 1.93 -1.89
N VAL A 73 -1.00 1.66 -0.67
CA VAL A 73 -0.85 2.67 0.39
C VAL A 73 0.61 3.07 0.45
N TYR A 74 0.89 4.30 0.01
CA TYR A 74 2.22 4.90 0.02
C TYR A 74 2.42 5.69 1.31
N LEU A 75 3.29 5.17 2.19
CA LEU A 75 3.56 5.74 3.49
C LEU A 75 4.78 6.68 3.42
N ALA A 76 4.55 7.97 3.62
CA ALA A 76 5.57 9.03 3.60
C ALA A 76 5.82 9.64 4.98
N CYS A 77 5.40 8.97 6.05
CA CYS A 77 5.65 9.37 7.42
C CYS A 77 6.05 8.16 8.28
N ARG A 78 6.46 8.43 9.51
CA ARG A 78 6.78 7.38 10.48
C ARG A 78 5.51 6.94 11.20
N VAL A 79 5.30 5.63 11.25
CA VAL A 79 4.24 4.98 12.04
C VAL A 79 4.90 4.16 13.15
N GLU A 80 4.40 4.30 14.34
CA GLU A 80 4.86 3.57 15.52
C GLU A 80 3.70 2.95 16.29
N VAL A 81 4.02 2.03 17.20
CA VAL A 81 3.06 1.56 18.18
C VAL A 81 2.56 2.76 18.99
N ASP A 82 1.30 2.73 19.39
CA ASP A 82 0.60 3.90 19.96
C ASP A 82 1.34 4.53 21.14
N SER A 83 1.87 3.70 22.05
CA SER A 83 2.62 4.17 23.22
C SER A 83 3.92 4.93 22.86
N SER A 84 4.61 4.51 21.79
CA SER A 84 5.80 5.21 21.29
C SER A 84 5.42 6.48 20.55
N ALA A 85 4.36 6.43 19.74
CA ALA A 85 3.90 7.56 18.96
C ALA A 85 3.47 8.75 19.84
N GLU A 86 2.94 8.51 21.03
CA GLU A 86 2.60 9.54 22.01
C GLU A 86 3.80 10.36 22.48
N THR A 87 4.97 9.73 22.50
CA THR A 87 6.21 10.39 22.92
C THR A 87 6.96 11.03 21.77
N THR A 88 6.95 10.37 20.59
CA THR A 88 7.77 10.80 19.43
C THR A 88 7.03 11.73 18.47
N GLY A 89 5.70 11.83 18.56
CA GLY A 89 4.88 12.55 17.60
C GLY A 89 4.71 11.84 16.27
N ALA A 90 5.11 10.57 16.17
CA ALA A 90 4.84 9.72 14.99
C ALA A 90 3.35 9.42 14.87
N LEU A 91 2.95 8.91 13.72
CA LEU A 91 1.58 8.43 13.48
C LEU A 91 1.34 7.15 14.29
N LYS A 92 0.19 7.07 14.98
CA LYS A 92 -0.19 5.87 15.72
C LYS A 92 -0.52 4.73 14.77
N ALA A 93 -0.09 3.52 15.09
CA ALA A 93 -0.42 2.33 14.30
C ALA A 93 -1.93 2.08 14.25
N SER A 94 -2.65 2.33 15.35
CA SER A 94 -4.12 2.22 15.43
C SER A 94 -4.84 3.20 14.49
N ASP A 95 -4.32 4.42 14.34
CA ASP A 95 -4.87 5.41 13.41
C ASP A 95 -4.55 5.05 11.97
N PHE A 96 -3.33 4.59 11.68
CA PHE A 96 -2.95 4.12 10.35
C PHE A 96 -3.77 2.91 9.91
N ALA A 97 -4.17 2.03 10.82
CA ALA A 97 -5.04 0.89 10.50
C ALA A 97 -6.40 1.32 9.91
N LYS A 98 -6.91 2.49 10.27
CA LYS A 98 -8.17 3.04 9.74
C LYS A 98 -8.11 3.27 8.22
N VAL A 99 -6.93 3.57 7.66
CA VAL A 99 -6.73 3.68 6.22
C VAL A 99 -7.12 2.38 5.50
N HIS A 100 -6.71 1.24 6.04
CA HIS A 100 -7.03 -0.06 5.45
C HIS A 100 -8.51 -0.41 5.59
N THR A 101 -9.13 -0.06 6.71
CA THR A 101 -10.58 -0.23 6.91
C THR A 101 -11.37 0.63 5.91
N GLU A 102 -10.96 1.89 5.72
CA GLU A 102 -11.58 2.79 4.75
C GLU A 102 -11.45 2.26 3.31
N LEU A 103 -10.27 1.77 2.93
CA LEU A 103 -10.06 1.15 1.62
C LEU A 103 -10.95 -0.07 1.38
N LEU A 104 -11.17 -0.89 2.40
CA LEU A 104 -12.05 -2.05 2.31
C LEU A 104 -13.50 -1.63 2.11
N SER A 105 -13.95 -0.54 2.72
CA SER A 105 -15.31 -0.01 2.62
C SER A 105 -15.60 0.72 1.29
N ARG A 106 -14.58 1.01 0.47
CA ARG A 106 -14.67 1.76 -0.78
C ARG A 106 -14.55 0.86 -2.01
N PRO A 107 -15.62 0.16 -2.43
CA PRO A 107 -15.59 -0.74 -3.60
C PRO A 107 -15.38 0.01 -4.93
N ASP A 108 -15.63 1.30 -4.95
CA ASP A 108 -15.45 2.21 -6.09
C ASP A 108 -13.97 2.50 -6.39
N ILE A 109 -13.06 2.26 -5.44
CA ILE A 109 -11.64 2.59 -5.60
C ILE A 109 -10.82 1.35 -5.97
N LYS A 110 -10.12 1.46 -7.11
CA LYS A 110 -9.31 0.41 -7.69
C LYS A 110 -8.13 1.00 -8.45
N SER A 111 -7.02 0.27 -8.49
CA SER A 111 -5.80 0.63 -9.23
C SER A 111 -5.26 2.02 -8.85
N SER A 112 -5.31 2.33 -7.56
CA SER A 112 -4.98 3.66 -7.03
C SER A 112 -3.89 3.61 -5.98
N ARG A 113 -3.11 4.70 -5.89
CA ARG A 113 -2.18 4.96 -4.79
C ARG A 113 -2.82 5.95 -3.82
N PHE A 114 -2.84 5.59 -2.57
CA PHE A 114 -3.18 6.43 -1.43
C PHE A 114 -1.91 6.93 -0.77
N THR A 115 -1.77 8.24 -0.62
CA THR A 115 -0.60 8.84 0.04
C THR A 115 -0.96 9.20 1.47
N VAL A 116 -0.16 8.70 2.41
CA VAL A 116 -0.24 9.03 3.84
C VAL A 116 1.08 9.66 4.26
N ALA A 117 1.11 10.97 4.43
CA ALA A 117 2.27 11.75 4.82
C ALA A 117 2.08 12.46 6.17
N THR A 118 0.85 12.77 6.53
CA THR A 118 0.48 13.52 7.73
C THR A 118 -0.74 12.90 8.42
N GLN A 119 -1.00 13.32 9.65
CA GLN A 119 -2.22 12.95 10.39
C GLN A 119 -3.50 13.32 9.63
N ASN A 120 -3.51 14.43 8.91
CA ASN A 120 -4.68 14.89 8.17
C ASN A 120 -5.05 13.95 7.01
N ASP A 121 -4.08 13.26 6.42
CA ASP A 121 -4.32 12.31 5.34
C ASP A 121 -5.12 11.07 5.80
N LEU A 122 -5.21 10.82 7.10
CA LEU A 122 -6.02 9.73 7.67
C LEU A 122 -7.52 10.01 7.61
N THR A 123 -7.90 11.29 7.61
CA THR A 123 -9.31 11.73 7.57
C THR A 123 -9.76 12.17 6.19
N ASP A 124 -8.81 12.54 5.34
CA ASP A 124 -9.03 12.93 3.94
C ASP A 124 -8.06 12.13 3.04
N LEU A 125 -8.42 10.88 2.78
CA LEU A 125 -7.59 9.94 1.99
C LEU A 125 -7.53 10.35 0.53
N LYS A 126 -6.47 11.07 0.19
CA LYS A 126 -6.18 11.43 -1.20
C LYS A 126 -5.64 10.22 -1.97
N HIS A 127 -6.21 9.98 -3.12
CA HIS A 127 -5.76 8.90 -3.98
C HIS A 127 -5.58 9.36 -5.43
N LYS A 128 -4.69 8.69 -6.12
CA LYS A 128 -4.43 8.90 -7.54
C LYS A 128 -4.42 7.58 -8.27
N LYS A 129 -5.12 7.50 -9.38
CA LYS A 129 -5.09 6.34 -10.27
C LYS A 129 -3.65 6.07 -10.73
N ARG A 130 -3.20 4.81 -10.67
CA ARG A 130 -1.84 4.41 -11.06
C ARG A 130 -1.71 4.12 -12.56
N ILE A 131 -2.84 3.82 -13.21
CA ILE A 131 -2.87 3.56 -14.64
C ILE A 131 -3.23 4.85 -15.36
N THR A 132 -2.31 5.32 -16.19
CA THR A 132 -2.54 6.35 -17.20
C THR A 132 -2.37 5.70 -18.57
N TYR A 133 -3.33 5.91 -19.46
CA TYR A 133 -3.30 5.47 -20.85
C TYR A 133 -2.76 6.60 -21.73
#